data_b7d69051a99496a63bf5376fa6a53c34
#
_entry.id   b7d69051a99496a63bf5376fa6a53c34
#
_cell.length_a   1.000
_cell.length_b   1.000
_cell.length_c   1.000
_cell.angle_alpha   90.00
_cell.angle_beta   90.00
_cell.angle_gamma   90.00
#
_symmetry.space_group_name_H-M   'P 1'
#
loop_
_entity.id
_entity.type
_entity.pdbx_description
1 polymer ?
#
loop_
_entity_poly.entity_id
_entity_poly.type
_entity_poly.pdbx_seq_one_letter_code
_entity_poly.pdbx_strand_id
1 'polypeptide(L)'
;YNSLLARFRLGEFDEKHPFSDVCEMMIDNEEHKRLNRRAALEQMVLLRSSDILPIYDECSVAVVGMNGNCNLMDWYTGYSSYNTTIFDGIKERYEKAEYDNACDHIVIKSKLTGKYLGVADDDTVSAIYEKDDPRALFEKAEYGHDETTYRSLYNNKYITENTCKCDSESTYRWYSQEIMKPQKHGDEVLYRTYFGKALGIDENGKLTLVRQYGLTDDKLFCEEVISDGIKRAAELAKKADAVIVCIGNDPMIVAREMYDRKTLSLPAHDSALAKAVYSANNKCVMAVVSSYPFSICEEQEYMPAIIYTTHAGPELGNAFADVISGRYSPAGRLAQTWYKSEYELAPIECYNIIENDMTYLYYRGKPLYPFGYGLSYARFESVSYTHLRA
;
A
#
# COMPACT_ATOMS: atom_id res chain seq x y z
N TYR A 1 42.19 -7.89 19.26
CA TYR A 1 42.47 -6.64 20.00
C TYR A 1 41.39 -5.57 19.71
N ASN A 2 41.14 -5.20 18.44
CA ASN A 2 40.22 -4.10 18.09
C ASN A 2 38.78 -4.34 18.56
N SER A 3 38.26 -5.54 18.44
CA SER A 3 36.92 -5.89 18.94
C SER A 3 36.80 -5.73 20.45
N LEU A 4 37.79 -6.22 21.21
CA LEU A 4 37.81 -6.05 22.66
C LEU A 4 37.99 -4.58 23.07
N LEU A 5 38.82 -3.82 22.37
CA LEU A 5 38.97 -2.37 22.62
C LEU A 5 37.64 -1.62 22.39
N ALA A 6 36.89 -1.96 21.34
CA ALA A 6 35.58 -1.39 21.10
C ALA A 6 34.61 -1.70 22.24
N ARG A 7 34.55 -2.95 22.71
CA ARG A 7 33.71 -3.38 23.82
C ARG A 7 34.06 -2.69 25.13
N PHE A 8 35.38 -2.54 25.44
CA PHE A 8 35.80 -1.74 26.58
C PHE A 8 35.38 -0.27 26.46
N ARG A 9 35.53 0.34 25.30
CA ARG A 9 35.10 1.73 25.08
C ARG A 9 33.59 1.92 25.17
N LEU A 10 32.79 0.88 24.85
CA LEU A 10 31.35 0.88 25.02
C LEU A 10 30.90 0.65 26.47
N GLY A 11 31.83 0.37 27.41
CA GLY A 11 31.50 0.12 28.78
C GLY A 11 30.89 -1.27 29.05
N GLU A 12 31.02 -2.24 28.14
CA GLU A 12 30.40 -3.57 28.30
C GLU A 12 30.92 -4.32 29.54
N PHE A 13 32.10 -3.96 30.06
CA PHE A 13 32.72 -4.56 31.25
C PHE A 13 32.59 -3.72 32.49
N ASP A 14 31.96 -2.57 32.41
CA ASP A 14 31.74 -1.68 33.54
C ASP A 14 30.48 -2.07 34.31
N GLU A 15 30.51 -1.99 35.65
CA GLU A 15 29.31 -2.28 36.46
C GLU A 15 28.16 -1.31 36.15
N LYS A 16 28.47 -0.09 35.77
CA LYS A 16 27.53 0.94 35.35
C LYS A 16 28.07 1.72 34.16
N HIS A 17 27.26 1.90 33.15
CA HIS A 17 27.52 2.77 32.00
C HIS A 17 26.29 3.68 31.76
N PRO A 18 26.39 4.71 30.90
CA PRO A 18 25.30 5.70 30.74
C PRO A 18 23.94 5.13 30.35
N PHE A 19 23.91 3.91 29.82
CA PHE A 19 22.69 3.23 29.31
C PHE A 19 22.28 2.02 30.17
N SER A 20 22.86 1.80 31.35
CA SER A 20 22.57 0.66 32.23
C SER A 20 21.11 0.62 32.70
N ASP A 21 20.44 1.78 32.75
CA ASP A 21 19.07 1.90 33.21
C ASP A 21 18.05 1.79 32.08
N VAL A 22 18.50 1.61 30.81
CA VAL A 22 17.61 1.40 29.66
C VAL A 22 17.04 -0.02 29.73
N CYS A 23 15.73 -0.13 29.79
CA CYS A 23 15.00 -1.39 29.90
C CYS A 23 13.85 -1.46 28.90
N GLU A 24 13.26 -2.66 28.74
CA GLU A 24 12.14 -2.90 27.81
C GLU A 24 10.92 -2.00 28.04
N MET A 25 10.70 -1.53 29.28
CA MET A 25 9.62 -0.59 29.60
C MET A 25 9.76 0.78 28.92
N MET A 26 10.95 1.10 28.39
CA MET A 26 11.17 2.33 27.62
C MET A 26 10.72 2.20 26.16
N ILE A 27 10.50 0.99 25.67
CA ILE A 27 9.99 0.75 24.31
C ILE A 27 8.52 1.15 24.26
N ASP A 28 8.12 1.87 23.22
CA ASP A 28 6.74 2.32 23.00
C ASP A 28 6.10 3.07 24.20
N ASN A 29 6.92 3.76 25.00
CA ASN A 29 6.39 4.60 26.07
C ASN A 29 5.60 5.80 25.50
N GLU A 30 4.86 6.51 26.36
CA GLU A 30 3.98 7.62 25.96
C GLU A 30 4.72 8.79 25.30
N GLU A 31 6.01 8.97 25.60
CA GLU A 31 6.84 9.98 24.93
C GLU A 31 7.17 9.55 23.51
N HIS A 32 7.54 8.28 23.29
CA HIS A 32 7.80 7.73 21.97
C HIS A 32 6.55 7.74 21.10
N LYS A 33 5.38 7.39 21.65
CA LYS A 33 4.09 7.47 20.92
C LYS A 33 3.79 8.90 20.48
N ARG A 34 3.96 9.87 21.38
CA ARG A 34 3.76 11.30 21.03
C ARG A 34 4.74 11.78 19.97
N LEU A 35 6.01 11.36 20.05
CA LEU A 35 7.02 11.68 19.05
C LEU A 35 6.67 11.06 17.69
N ASN A 36 6.26 9.78 17.67
CA ASN A 36 5.82 9.11 16.45
C ASN A 36 4.59 9.81 15.85
N ARG A 37 3.58 10.14 16.66
CA ARG A 37 2.40 10.90 16.22
C ARG A 37 2.80 12.22 15.58
N ARG A 38 3.71 12.97 16.22
CA ARG A 38 4.19 14.23 15.69
C ARG A 38 4.93 14.03 14.35
N ALA A 39 5.81 13.04 14.25
CA ALA A 39 6.51 12.73 13.01
C ALA A 39 5.52 12.36 11.89
N ALA A 40 4.51 11.55 12.20
CA ALA A 40 3.45 11.17 11.25
C ALA A 40 2.65 12.39 10.78
N LEU A 41 2.35 13.34 11.63
CA LEU A 41 1.67 14.60 11.28
C LEU A 41 2.53 15.50 10.39
N GLU A 42 3.80 15.71 10.78
CA GLU A 42 4.71 16.65 10.09
C GLU A 42 5.13 16.19 8.70
N GLN A 43 5.10 14.89 8.40
CA GLN A 43 5.47 14.35 7.08
C GLN A 43 4.31 14.35 6.05
N MET A 44 3.05 14.50 6.47
CA MET A 44 1.92 14.50 5.54
C MET A 44 1.90 15.73 4.66
N VAL A 45 1.82 15.49 3.34
CA VAL A 45 1.87 16.55 2.32
C VAL A 45 0.51 16.69 1.66
N LEU A 46 -0.11 17.85 1.78
CA LEU A 46 -1.31 18.20 1.01
C LEU A 46 -0.87 18.62 -0.41
N LEU A 47 -1.14 17.76 -1.39
CA LEU A 47 -0.76 18.00 -2.79
C LEU A 47 -1.82 18.80 -3.55
N ARG A 48 -3.09 18.60 -3.22
CA ARG A 48 -4.22 19.33 -3.80
C ARG A 48 -5.29 19.52 -2.75
N SER A 49 -5.95 20.67 -2.78
CA SER A 49 -7.11 20.97 -1.95
C SER A 49 -8.05 21.88 -2.72
N SER A 50 -9.28 21.45 -2.85
CA SER A 50 -10.44 22.26 -3.14
C SER A 50 -11.43 22.05 -2.00
N ASP A 51 -12.29 22.92 -1.70
CA ASP A 51 -13.15 23.15 -0.53
C ASP A 51 -13.83 21.95 0.15
N ILE A 52 -13.25 20.73 0.04
CA ILE A 52 -13.76 19.52 0.70
C ILE A 52 -13.05 19.19 2.02
N LEU A 53 -11.91 19.80 2.27
CA LEU A 53 -11.16 19.66 3.52
C LEU A 53 -11.23 20.96 4.33
N PRO A 54 -11.36 20.86 5.65
CA PRO A 54 -11.51 19.66 6.46
C PRO A 54 -12.90 19.01 6.37
N ILE A 55 -12.96 17.69 6.66
CA ILE A 55 -14.22 16.93 6.78
C ILE A 55 -14.75 17.12 8.21
N TYR A 56 -16.03 17.49 8.36
CA TYR A 56 -16.65 17.70 9.67
C TYR A 56 -16.98 16.38 10.38
N ASP A 57 -16.91 16.38 11.71
CA ASP A 57 -17.05 15.18 12.55
C ASP A 57 -18.41 14.46 12.41
N GLU A 58 -19.47 15.16 11.97
CA GLU A 58 -20.81 14.59 11.81
C GLU A 58 -21.01 13.81 10.50
N CYS A 59 -20.05 13.93 9.57
CA CYS A 59 -20.11 13.24 8.28
C CYS A 59 -20.01 11.72 8.42
N SER A 60 -20.73 11.00 7.57
CA SER A 60 -20.43 9.60 7.27
C SER A 60 -19.24 9.53 6.33
N VAL A 61 -18.27 8.67 6.62
CA VAL A 61 -17.01 8.57 5.86
C VAL A 61 -16.81 7.15 5.37
N ALA A 62 -16.69 6.99 4.06
CA ALA A 62 -16.24 5.73 3.47
C ALA A 62 -14.72 5.76 3.28
N VAL A 63 -14.02 4.71 3.73
CA VAL A 63 -12.61 4.48 3.42
C VAL A 63 -12.54 3.30 2.45
N VAL A 64 -11.94 3.49 1.29
CA VAL A 64 -11.86 2.45 0.25
C VAL A 64 -10.43 2.27 -0.27
N GLY A 65 -10.11 1.04 -0.66
CA GLY A 65 -8.79 0.67 -1.18
C GLY A 65 -7.92 -0.11 -0.20
N MET A 66 -7.00 -0.90 -0.73
CA MET A 66 -6.18 -1.86 0.03
C MET A 66 -5.38 -1.18 1.16
N ASN A 67 -4.84 0.01 0.90
CA ASN A 67 -3.99 0.74 1.84
C ASN A 67 -4.78 1.44 2.97
N GLY A 68 -6.12 1.31 2.99
CA GLY A 68 -6.97 1.98 3.98
C GLY A 68 -6.97 1.31 5.36
N ASN A 69 -6.87 -0.02 5.41
CA ASN A 69 -6.95 -0.79 6.64
C ASN A 69 -5.75 -1.71 6.85
N CYS A 70 -4.58 -1.21 6.56
CA CYS A 70 -3.32 -1.88 6.84
C CYS A 70 -2.26 -0.85 7.26
N ASN A 71 -1.27 -1.30 8.00
CA ASN A 71 -0.09 -0.50 8.32
C ASN A 71 1.13 -1.27 7.79
N LEU A 72 1.55 -0.87 6.59
CA LEU A 72 2.58 -1.56 5.83
C LEU A 72 3.96 -1.24 6.38
N MET A 73 4.80 -2.25 6.41
CA MET A 73 6.18 -2.20 6.89
C MET A 73 7.11 -2.84 5.87
N ASP A 74 8.35 -2.39 5.83
CA ASP A 74 9.44 -3.06 5.12
C ASP A 74 10.31 -3.91 6.07
N TRP A 75 11.40 -4.48 5.56
CA TRP A 75 12.31 -5.32 6.34
C TRP A 75 13.10 -4.58 7.41
N TYR A 76 13.21 -3.27 7.29
CA TYR A 76 14.00 -2.40 8.17
C TYR A 76 13.14 -1.75 9.25
N THR A 77 11.83 -1.90 9.14
CA THR A 77 10.88 -1.36 10.11
C THR A 77 10.91 -2.21 11.37
N GLY A 78 11.08 -1.59 12.51
CA GLY A 78 10.94 -2.26 13.81
C GLY A 78 9.50 -2.66 14.11
N TYR A 79 9.33 -3.63 15.00
CA TYR A 79 8.01 -4.02 15.48
C TYR A 79 7.49 -2.98 16.47
N SER A 80 6.21 -2.64 16.33
CA SER A 80 5.48 -1.82 17.29
C SER A 80 4.52 -2.68 18.10
N SER A 81 4.29 -2.30 19.35
CA SER A 81 3.30 -2.96 20.23
C SER A 81 1.85 -2.70 19.81
N TYR A 82 1.61 -1.71 18.95
CA TYR A 82 0.31 -1.34 18.42
C TYR A 82 0.45 -0.73 17.02
N ASN A 83 -0.64 -0.70 16.28
CA ASN A 83 -0.73 -0.04 14.99
C ASN A 83 -2.14 0.54 14.83
N THR A 84 -2.21 1.76 14.30
CA THR A 84 -3.48 2.41 13.95
C THR A 84 -3.51 2.62 12.44
N THR A 85 -4.39 1.90 11.75
CA THR A 85 -4.61 2.05 10.30
C THR A 85 -5.35 3.35 9.99
N ILE A 86 -5.34 3.80 8.74
CA ILE A 86 -6.13 4.97 8.32
C ILE A 86 -7.60 4.76 8.71
N PHE A 87 -8.15 3.56 8.45
CA PHE A 87 -9.54 3.25 8.81
C PHE A 87 -9.77 3.31 10.31
N ASP A 88 -8.84 2.78 11.14
CA ASP A 88 -8.98 2.85 12.61
C ASP A 88 -9.05 4.31 13.08
N GLY A 89 -8.13 5.16 12.63
CA GLY A 89 -8.12 6.58 12.99
C GLY A 89 -9.38 7.33 12.52
N ILE A 90 -9.88 7.00 11.32
CA ILE A 90 -11.14 7.55 10.81
C ILE A 90 -12.32 7.05 11.62
N LYS A 91 -12.38 5.75 11.93
CA LYS A 91 -13.47 5.14 12.71
C LYS A 91 -13.53 5.65 14.14
N GLU A 92 -12.41 5.96 14.76
CA GLU A 92 -12.37 6.57 16.08
C GLU A 92 -13.00 7.98 16.09
N ARG A 93 -12.87 8.69 14.97
CA ARG A 93 -13.34 10.07 14.85
C ARG A 93 -14.75 10.20 14.29
N TYR A 94 -15.07 9.38 13.29
CA TYR A 94 -16.35 9.45 12.58
C TYR A 94 -17.18 8.22 12.92
N GLU A 95 -18.25 8.42 13.67
CA GLU A 95 -19.10 7.33 14.17
C GLU A 95 -19.66 6.43 13.05
N LYS A 96 -19.89 7.01 11.86
CA LYS A 96 -20.45 6.33 10.69
C LYS A 96 -19.35 6.06 9.64
N ALA A 97 -18.21 5.51 10.06
CA ALA A 97 -17.16 5.12 9.15
C ALA A 97 -17.34 3.68 8.67
N GLU A 98 -17.22 3.46 7.36
CA GLU A 98 -17.28 2.13 6.74
C GLU A 98 -16.05 1.91 5.85
N TYR A 99 -15.67 0.63 5.64
CA TYR A 99 -14.49 0.25 4.87
C TYR A 99 -14.78 -0.84 3.84
N ASP A 100 -14.19 -0.71 2.65
CA ASP A 100 -14.07 -1.77 1.64
C ASP A 100 -12.67 -1.72 1.01
N ASN A 101 -11.97 -2.85 0.97
CA ASN A 101 -10.62 -2.91 0.41
C ASN A 101 -10.57 -2.82 -1.12
N ALA A 102 -11.70 -2.85 -1.78
CA ALA A 102 -11.87 -2.81 -3.23
C ALA A 102 -11.23 -3.99 -3.99
N CYS A 103 -10.85 -5.07 -3.30
CA CYS A 103 -10.34 -6.27 -3.94
C CYS A 103 -11.48 -7.13 -4.52
N ASP A 104 -11.23 -7.76 -5.67
CA ASP A 104 -12.20 -8.70 -6.24
C ASP A 104 -12.33 -9.96 -5.41
N HIS A 105 -13.56 -10.46 -5.27
CA HIS A 105 -13.79 -11.82 -4.81
C HIS A 105 -13.99 -12.73 -6.03
N ILE A 106 -13.17 -13.76 -6.13
CA ILE A 106 -13.11 -14.64 -7.30
C ILE A 106 -13.18 -16.10 -6.90
N VAL A 107 -13.54 -16.93 -7.87
CA VAL A 107 -13.33 -18.37 -7.84
C VAL A 107 -12.40 -18.76 -8.99
N ILE A 108 -11.57 -19.80 -8.79
CA ILE A 108 -10.53 -20.23 -9.71
C ILE A 108 -10.84 -21.65 -10.16
N LYS A 109 -11.23 -21.82 -11.40
CA LYS A 109 -11.55 -23.12 -11.99
C LYS A 109 -10.33 -23.75 -12.64
N SER A 110 -10.01 -24.99 -12.28
CA SER A 110 -8.97 -25.78 -12.95
C SER A 110 -9.47 -26.33 -14.28
N LYS A 111 -8.68 -26.17 -15.32
CA LYS A 111 -8.98 -26.76 -16.64
C LYS A 111 -8.87 -28.27 -16.60
N LEU A 112 -7.91 -28.83 -15.85
CA LEU A 112 -7.69 -30.28 -15.75
C LEU A 112 -8.89 -30.99 -15.12
N THR A 113 -9.36 -30.51 -13.96
CA THR A 113 -10.42 -31.21 -13.19
C THR A 113 -11.81 -30.70 -13.51
N GLY A 114 -11.95 -29.52 -14.09
CA GLY A 114 -13.21 -28.83 -14.28
C GLY A 114 -13.86 -28.34 -12.97
N LYS A 115 -13.19 -28.54 -11.83
CA LYS A 115 -13.61 -28.11 -10.50
C LYS A 115 -12.87 -26.85 -10.07
N TYR A 116 -13.28 -26.26 -8.95
CA TYR A 116 -12.72 -25.03 -8.41
C TYR A 116 -11.67 -25.30 -7.34
N LEU A 117 -10.64 -24.47 -7.31
CA LEU A 117 -9.70 -24.42 -6.19
C LEU A 117 -10.45 -24.05 -4.92
N GLY A 118 -10.15 -24.71 -3.84
CA GLY A 118 -10.63 -24.37 -2.52
C GLY A 118 -9.68 -24.86 -1.44
N VAL A 119 -9.89 -24.38 -0.21
CA VAL A 119 -9.00 -24.57 0.93
C VAL A 119 -9.65 -25.51 1.96
N ALA A 120 -8.96 -26.58 2.30
CA ALA A 120 -9.38 -27.51 3.35
C ALA A 120 -8.96 -27.00 4.74
N ASP A 121 -9.49 -27.65 5.81
CA ASP A 121 -9.20 -27.27 7.19
C ASP A 121 -7.71 -27.38 7.59
N ASP A 122 -6.94 -28.19 6.85
CA ASP A 122 -5.50 -28.35 7.02
C ASP A 122 -4.67 -27.40 6.13
N ASP A 123 -5.30 -26.34 5.62
CA ASP A 123 -4.76 -25.35 4.70
C ASP A 123 -4.39 -25.89 3.30
N THR A 124 -4.68 -27.15 2.99
CA THR A 124 -4.42 -27.74 1.67
C THR A 124 -5.32 -27.11 0.61
N VAL A 125 -4.74 -26.74 -0.53
CA VAL A 125 -5.47 -26.20 -1.69
C VAL A 125 -5.66 -27.31 -2.72
N SER A 126 -6.91 -27.51 -3.18
CA SER A 126 -7.25 -28.54 -4.16
C SER A 126 -8.36 -28.07 -5.10
N ALA A 127 -8.33 -28.55 -6.36
CA ALA A 127 -9.35 -28.30 -7.37
C ALA A 127 -10.42 -29.39 -7.37
N ILE A 128 -11.16 -29.50 -6.28
CA ILE A 128 -12.21 -30.51 -6.06
C ILE A 128 -13.57 -29.93 -5.66
N TYR A 129 -13.63 -28.63 -5.43
CA TYR A 129 -14.81 -27.93 -4.91
C TYR A 129 -15.78 -27.52 -6.03
N GLU A 130 -17.03 -27.26 -5.66
CA GLU A 130 -18.01 -26.64 -6.52
C GLU A 130 -17.89 -25.10 -6.45
N LYS A 131 -18.47 -24.41 -7.42
CA LYS A 131 -18.38 -22.95 -7.54
C LYS A 131 -18.93 -22.19 -6.33
N ASP A 132 -20.00 -22.71 -5.72
CA ASP A 132 -20.72 -22.10 -4.62
C ASP A 132 -20.24 -22.56 -3.22
N ASP A 133 -19.21 -23.42 -3.18
CA ASP A 133 -18.59 -23.83 -1.91
C ASP A 133 -17.84 -22.63 -1.29
N PRO A 134 -18.13 -22.24 -0.04
CA PRO A 134 -17.45 -21.11 0.62
C PRO A 134 -15.93 -21.25 0.67
N ARG A 135 -15.40 -22.49 0.63
CA ARG A 135 -13.95 -22.75 0.61
C ARG A 135 -13.28 -22.41 -0.70
N ALA A 136 -14.06 -22.24 -1.77
CA ALA A 136 -13.55 -21.89 -3.11
C ALA A 136 -13.42 -20.38 -3.35
N LEU A 137 -13.82 -19.54 -2.40
CA LEU A 137 -13.83 -18.10 -2.56
C LEU A 137 -12.50 -17.48 -2.14
N PHE A 138 -11.88 -16.73 -3.05
CA PHE A 138 -10.62 -16.01 -2.82
C PHE A 138 -10.80 -14.53 -3.04
N GLU A 139 -10.08 -13.74 -2.26
CA GLU A 139 -9.82 -12.33 -2.51
C GLU A 139 -8.57 -12.20 -3.38
N LYS A 140 -8.68 -11.44 -4.46
CA LYS A 140 -7.59 -11.14 -5.38
C LYS A 140 -7.15 -9.71 -5.19
N ALA A 141 -5.89 -9.51 -4.77
CA ALA A 141 -5.28 -8.20 -4.60
C ALA A 141 -4.21 -7.96 -5.68
N GLU A 142 -4.37 -6.90 -6.47
CA GLU A 142 -3.48 -6.53 -7.57
C GLU A 142 -2.60 -5.33 -7.17
N TYR A 143 -1.29 -5.52 -7.10
CA TYR A 143 -0.32 -4.50 -6.66
C TYR A 143 0.36 -3.75 -7.83
N GLY A 144 -0.01 -4.03 -9.07
CA GLY A 144 0.70 -3.60 -10.27
C GLY A 144 1.90 -4.50 -10.60
N HIS A 145 2.59 -4.20 -11.70
CA HIS A 145 3.79 -4.94 -12.15
C HIS A 145 3.58 -6.46 -12.34
N ASP A 146 2.36 -6.86 -12.65
CA ASP A 146 1.89 -8.26 -12.73
C ASP A 146 1.91 -9.01 -11.39
N GLU A 147 2.05 -8.32 -10.27
CA GLU A 147 2.11 -8.92 -8.94
C GLU A 147 0.74 -8.94 -8.30
N THR A 148 0.30 -10.13 -7.90
CA THR A 148 -1.02 -10.41 -7.36
C THR A 148 -0.91 -11.38 -6.21
N THR A 149 -1.75 -11.24 -5.19
CA THR A 149 -1.91 -12.25 -4.13
C THR A 149 -3.34 -12.79 -4.12
N TYR A 150 -3.47 -14.02 -3.64
CA TYR A 150 -4.75 -14.70 -3.49
C TYR A 150 -4.92 -15.13 -2.04
N ARG A 151 -5.87 -14.49 -1.35
CA ARG A 151 -6.21 -14.78 0.03
C ARG A 151 -7.54 -15.53 0.09
N SER A 152 -7.56 -16.68 0.72
CA SER A 152 -8.81 -17.39 0.93
C SER A 152 -9.71 -16.64 1.91
N LEU A 153 -10.97 -16.46 1.55
CA LEU A 153 -11.98 -15.90 2.45
C LEU A 153 -12.50 -16.93 3.47
N TYR A 154 -12.14 -18.21 3.33
CA TYR A 154 -12.48 -19.26 4.26
C TYR A 154 -11.60 -19.25 5.52
N ASN A 155 -10.26 -19.24 5.34
CA ASN A 155 -9.30 -19.28 6.45
C ASN A 155 -8.52 -17.98 6.66
N ASN A 156 -8.75 -16.94 5.83
CA ASN A 156 -8.06 -15.64 5.84
C ASN A 156 -6.54 -15.71 5.63
N LYS A 157 -6.04 -16.76 4.96
CA LYS A 157 -4.62 -16.94 4.66
C LYS A 157 -4.36 -16.83 3.17
N TYR A 158 -3.10 -16.62 2.81
CA TYR A 158 -2.62 -16.49 1.43
C TYR A 158 -2.11 -17.83 0.89
N ILE A 159 -2.31 -18.05 -0.43
CA ILE A 159 -1.65 -19.15 -1.16
C ILE A 159 -0.16 -18.84 -1.23
N THR A 160 0.70 -19.84 -0.91
CA THR A 160 2.14 -19.69 -0.93
C THR A 160 2.83 -20.62 -1.92
N GLU A 161 3.95 -20.16 -2.50
CA GLU A 161 4.79 -20.97 -3.37
C GLU A 161 5.46 -22.16 -2.66
N ASN A 162 5.92 -21.96 -1.42
CA ASN A 162 6.72 -22.93 -0.71
C ASN A 162 5.99 -24.23 -0.40
N THR A 163 4.77 -24.11 0.05
CA THR A 163 3.96 -25.23 0.52
C THR A 163 2.89 -25.64 -0.47
N CYS A 164 2.57 -24.79 -1.46
CA CYS A 164 1.40 -24.89 -2.31
C CYS A 164 0.12 -25.05 -1.48
N LYS A 165 0.10 -24.41 -0.30
CA LYS A 165 -1.02 -24.33 0.64
C LYS A 165 -1.49 -22.90 0.80
N CYS A 166 -2.61 -22.72 1.47
CA CYS A 166 -3.14 -21.43 1.89
C CYS A 166 -2.84 -21.22 3.38
N ASP A 167 -1.54 -21.08 3.73
CA ASP A 167 -1.05 -21.20 5.11
C ASP A 167 -0.30 -19.96 5.64
N SER A 168 -0.15 -18.90 4.84
CA SER A 168 0.50 -17.66 5.25
C SER A 168 -0.49 -16.61 5.73
N GLU A 169 -0.27 -16.05 6.92
CA GLU A 169 -1.12 -15.01 7.51
C GLU A 169 -0.78 -13.60 6.98
N SER A 170 0.39 -13.42 6.37
CA SER A 170 0.85 -12.12 5.87
C SER A 170 1.83 -12.24 4.70
N THR A 171 2.02 -11.15 3.96
CA THR A 171 3.02 -11.02 2.89
C THR A 171 4.39 -10.59 3.42
N TYR A 172 4.55 -10.42 4.72
CA TYR A 172 5.76 -9.93 5.37
C TYR A 172 6.85 -11.00 5.49
N ARG A 173 7.73 -11.10 4.50
CA ARG A 173 8.91 -12.01 4.50
C ARG A 173 10.01 -11.47 3.58
N TRP A 174 11.23 -11.97 3.76
CA TRP A 174 12.37 -11.65 2.87
C TRP A 174 12.06 -11.90 1.39
N TYR A 175 11.34 -12.98 1.10
CA TYR A 175 10.74 -13.25 -0.20
C TYR A 175 9.23 -13.40 -0.03
N SER A 176 8.47 -12.58 -0.73
CA SER A 176 7.00 -12.69 -0.71
C SER A 176 6.56 -13.90 -1.54
N GLN A 177 6.46 -15.04 -0.86
CA GLN A 177 6.09 -16.31 -1.48
C GLN A 177 4.62 -16.40 -1.85
N GLU A 178 3.85 -15.42 -1.40
CA GLU A 178 2.45 -15.21 -1.66
C GLU A 178 2.20 -14.56 -3.02
N ILE A 179 3.26 -14.02 -3.67
CA ILE A 179 3.13 -13.35 -4.97
C ILE A 179 2.96 -14.38 -6.08
N MET A 180 1.90 -14.18 -6.83
CA MET A 180 1.63 -14.87 -8.09
C MET A 180 1.63 -13.86 -9.22
N LYS A 181 2.13 -14.27 -10.40
CA LYS A 181 2.14 -13.47 -11.62
C LYS A 181 1.22 -14.13 -12.64
N PRO A 182 -0.06 -13.71 -12.71
CA PRO A 182 -1.02 -14.30 -13.64
C PRO A 182 -0.66 -13.91 -15.07
N GLN A 183 -0.50 -14.91 -15.93
CA GLN A 183 -0.25 -14.76 -17.36
C GLN A 183 -1.49 -15.20 -18.13
N LYS A 184 -2.16 -14.26 -18.81
CA LYS A 184 -3.38 -14.54 -19.59
C LYS A 184 -3.07 -15.25 -20.90
N HIS A 185 -3.83 -16.28 -21.20
CA HIS A 185 -3.81 -17.06 -22.45
C HIS A 185 -5.26 -17.22 -22.95
N GLY A 186 -5.79 -16.19 -23.60
CA GLY A 186 -7.22 -16.10 -23.91
C GLY A 186 -8.03 -15.95 -22.63
N ASP A 187 -8.99 -16.84 -22.41
CA ASP A 187 -9.81 -16.88 -21.19
C ASP A 187 -9.14 -17.65 -20.04
N GLU A 188 -7.97 -18.22 -20.29
CA GLU A 188 -7.22 -19.01 -19.33
C GLU A 188 -6.08 -18.21 -18.70
N VAL A 189 -5.66 -18.62 -17.52
CA VAL A 189 -4.59 -18.00 -16.75
C VAL A 189 -3.58 -19.05 -16.33
N LEU A 190 -2.29 -18.77 -16.57
CA LEU A 190 -1.15 -19.49 -16.01
C LEU A 190 -0.59 -18.68 -14.84
N TYR A 191 -0.53 -19.25 -13.66
CA TYR A 191 0.09 -18.60 -12.52
C TYR A 191 1.58 -18.89 -12.43
N ARG A 192 2.40 -17.84 -12.57
CA ARG A 192 3.81 -17.91 -12.24
C ARG A 192 4.02 -17.47 -10.80
N THR A 193 4.80 -18.21 -10.06
CA THR A 193 5.22 -17.83 -8.72
C THR A 193 6.31 -16.77 -8.76
N TYR A 194 6.66 -16.22 -7.60
CA TYR A 194 7.76 -15.25 -7.50
C TYR A 194 9.06 -15.76 -8.16
N PHE A 195 9.42 -17.02 -7.96
CA PHE A 195 10.62 -17.63 -8.57
C PHE A 195 10.42 -18.16 -10.00
N GLY A 196 9.28 -17.81 -10.63
CA GLY A 196 9.00 -18.14 -12.04
C GLY A 196 8.55 -19.56 -12.30
N LYS A 197 8.33 -20.40 -11.26
CA LYS A 197 7.72 -21.71 -11.40
C LYS A 197 6.23 -21.57 -11.73
N ALA A 198 5.63 -22.58 -12.34
CA ALA A 198 4.20 -22.62 -12.57
C ALA A 198 3.47 -23.34 -11.44
N LEU A 199 2.35 -22.79 -11.00
CA LEU A 199 1.36 -23.54 -10.23
C LEU A 199 0.59 -24.49 -11.18
N GLY A 200 0.23 -25.64 -10.67
CA GLY A 200 -0.55 -26.64 -11.39
C GLY A 200 -1.30 -27.56 -10.43
N ILE A 201 -2.03 -28.50 -10.99
CA ILE A 201 -2.85 -29.48 -10.26
C ILE A 201 -2.29 -30.88 -10.53
N ASP A 202 -2.06 -31.64 -9.48
CA ASP A 202 -1.66 -33.04 -9.60
C ASP A 202 -2.86 -33.98 -9.93
N GLU A 203 -2.57 -35.26 -10.08
CA GLU A 203 -3.58 -36.30 -10.39
C GLU A 203 -4.69 -36.46 -9.34
N ASN A 204 -4.42 -35.99 -8.12
CA ASN A 204 -5.39 -36.02 -7.01
C ASN A 204 -6.16 -34.68 -6.88
N GLY A 205 -5.95 -33.75 -7.80
CA GLY A 205 -6.56 -32.44 -7.75
C GLY A 205 -5.87 -31.45 -6.80
N LYS A 206 -4.71 -31.78 -6.22
CA LYS A 206 -3.99 -30.93 -5.27
C LYS A 206 -3.11 -29.91 -5.97
N LEU A 207 -3.07 -28.67 -5.43
CA LEU A 207 -2.17 -27.62 -5.92
C LEU A 207 -0.70 -28.01 -5.70
N THR A 208 0.10 -27.84 -6.74
CA THR A 208 1.53 -28.21 -6.74
C THR A 208 2.35 -27.29 -7.64
N LEU A 209 3.69 -27.37 -7.50
CA LEU A 209 4.61 -26.68 -8.42
C LEU A 209 4.95 -27.59 -9.59
N VAL A 210 4.74 -27.09 -10.78
CA VAL A 210 5.05 -27.81 -12.02
C VAL A 210 6.29 -27.19 -12.67
N ARG A 211 7.29 -28.06 -12.94
CA ARG A 211 8.57 -27.67 -13.55
C ARG A 211 8.61 -27.82 -15.07
N GLN A 212 7.64 -28.50 -15.66
CA GLN A 212 7.62 -28.74 -17.11
C GLN A 212 7.32 -27.48 -17.89
N TYR A 213 8.00 -27.30 -19.02
CA TYR A 213 7.72 -26.25 -19.99
C TYR A 213 6.45 -26.57 -20.80
N GLY A 214 5.80 -25.52 -21.31
CA GLY A 214 4.61 -25.62 -22.14
C GLY A 214 3.31 -25.38 -21.40
N LEU A 215 2.27 -25.10 -22.16
CA LEU A 215 0.88 -24.90 -21.69
C LEU A 215 0.17 -26.26 -21.74
N THR A 216 -0.09 -26.82 -20.57
CA THR A 216 -0.82 -28.07 -20.38
C THR A 216 -2.01 -27.82 -19.46
N ASP A 217 -3.06 -28.62 -19.58
CA ASP A 217 -4.33 -28.38 -18.86
C ASP A 217 -4.19 -28.39 -17.32
N ASP A 218 -3.18 -29.08 -16.82
CA ASP A 218 -2.83 -29.11 -15.38
C ASP A 218 -2.36 -27.77 -14.83
N LYS A 219 -1.93 -26.81 -15.68
CA LYS A 219 -1.42 -25.49 -15.31
C LYS A 219 -2.35 -24.35 -15.71
N LEU A 220 -3.45 -24.66 -16.34
CA LEU A 220 -4.37 -23.65 -16.84
C LEU A 220 -5.62 -23.56 -15.96
N PHE A 221 -5.97 -22.33 -15.65
CA PHE A 221 -7.09 -21.99 -14.78
C PHE A 221 -7.95 -20.92 -15.45
N CYS A 222 -9.20 -20.78 -15.01
CA CYS A 222 -10.09 -19.68 -15.36
C CYS A 222 -10.50 -18.95 -14.08
N GLU A 223 -10.34 -17.63 -14.06
CA GLU A 223 -10.83 -16.77 -12.98
C GLU A 223 -12.25 -16.31 -13.32
N GLU A 224 -13.15 -16.44 -12.36
CA GLU A 224 -14.52 -15.91 -12.45
C GLU A 224 -14.75 -14.94 -11.28
N VAL A 225 -15.08 -13.69 -11.60
CA VAL A 225 -15.37 -12.66 -10.59
C VAL A 225 -16.77 -12.89 -10.03
N ILE A 226 -16.86 -13.13 -8.74
CA ILE A 226 -18.12 -13.28 -7.99
C ILE A 226 -18.61 -11.94 -7.46
N SER A 227 -17.66 -11.11 -7.00
CA SER A 227 -17.95 -9.76 -6.51
C SER A 227 -16.83 -8.80 -6.92
N ASP A 228 -17.17 -7.81 -7.72
CA ASP A 228 -16.29 -6.79 -8.24
C ASP A 228 -16.00 -5.76 -7.13
N GLY A 229 -14.74 -5.65 -6.73
CA GLY A 229 -14.31 -4.82 -5.62
C GLY A 229 -14.47 -3.33 -5.90
N ILE A 230 -14.14 -2.89 -7.10
CA ILE A 230 -14.31 -1.47 -7.50
C ILE A 230 -15.79 -1.07 -7.47
N LYS A 231 -16.68 -1.95 -7.92
CA LYS A 231 -18.13 -1.67 -7.86
C LYS A 231 -18.63 -1.60 -6.43
N ARG A 232 -18.18 -2.51 -5.53
CA ARG A 232 -18.56 -2.44 -4.11
C ARG A 232 -18.10 -1.13 -3.49
N ALA A 233 -16.83 -0.75 -3.71
CA ALA A 233 -16.28 0.51 -3.23
C ALA A 233 -17.05 1.74 -3.75
N ALA A 234 -17.42 1.75 -5.04
CA ALA A 234 -18.23 2.82 -5.63
C ALA A 234 -19.66 2.89 -5.03
N GLU A 235 -20.29 1.74 -4.75
CA GLU A 235 -21.59 1.70 -4.09
C GLU A 235 -21.52 2.16 -2.62
N LEU A 236 -20.43 1.88 -1.92
CA LEU A 236 -20.17 2.40 -0.58
C LEU A 236 -19.97 3.93 -0.65
N ALA A 237 -19.16 4.41 -1.60
CA ALA A 237 -18.90 5.83 -1.83
C ALA A 237 -20.17 6.65 -2.06
N LYS A 238 -21.14 6.14 -2.80
CA LYS A 238 -22.43 6.82 -3.05
C LYS A 238 -23.23 7.10 -1.79
N LYS A 239 -23.05 6.30 -0.74
CA LYS A 239 -23.84 6.38 0.51
C LYS A 239 -23.20 7.29 1.55
N ALA A 240 -21.93 7.63 1.39
CA ALA A 240 -21.17 8.41 2.36
C ALA A 240 -21.22 9.92 2.03
N ASP A 241 -21.12 10.76 3.06
CA ASP A 241 -21.01 12.21 2.90
C ASP A 241 -19.62 12.60 2.36
N ALA A 242 -18.58 11.83 2.70
CA ALA A 242 -17.22 11.99 2.19
C ALA A 242 -16.54 10.63 2.00
N VAL A 243 -15.57 10.57 1.10
CA VAL A 243 -14.84 9.33 0.79
C VAL A 243 -13.34 9.54 0.85
N ILE A 244 -12.62 8.58 1.42
CA ILE A 244 -11.16 8.53 1.42
C ILE A 244 -10.74 7.32 0.56
N VAL A 245 -10.06 7.60 -0.56
CA VAL A 245 -9.54 6.58 -1.46
C VAL A 245 -8.08 6.34 -1.12
N CYS A 246 -7.76 5.22 -0.52
CA CYS A 246 -6.41 4.85 -0.09
C CYS A 246 -5.73 4.00 -1.15
N ILE A 247 -4.74 4.56 -1.81
CA ILE A 247 -3.94 3.93 -2.86
C ILE A 247 -2.45 4.04 -2.53
N GLY A 248 -1.61 3.30 -3.24
CA GLY A 248 -0.17 3.42 -3.03
C GLY A 248 0.60 2.15 -3.30
N ASN A 249 1.64 1.87 -2.50
CA ASN A 249 2.42 0.67 -2.65
C ASN A 249 2.51 -0.15 -1.36
N ASP A 250 2.64 -1.46 -1.52
CA ASP A 250 3.11 -2.35 -0.46
C ASP A 250 4.65 -2.49 -0.59
N PRO A 251 5.45 -1.98 0.39
CA PRO A 251 6.90 -1.98 0.30
C PRO A 251 7.53 -3.38 0.39
N MET A 252 6.76 -4.40 0.75
CA MET A 252 7.19 -5.81 0.73
C MET A 252 6.99 -6.47 -0.63
N ILE A 253 6.11 -5.91 -1.47
CA ILE A 253 5.72 -6.48 -2.75
C ILE A 253 6.32 -5.69 -3.91
N VAL A 254 6.11 -4.36 -3.94
CA VAL A 254 6.53 -3.50 -5.06
C VAL A 254 7.63 -2.54 -4.62
N ALA A 255 8.71 -2.49 -5.41
CA ALA A 255 9.87 -1.61 -5.19
C ALA A 255 10.51 -1.81 -3.80
N ARG A 256 10.71 -3.05 -3.45
CA ARG A 256 11.52 -3.48 -2.29
C ARG A 256 13.01 -3.50 -2.65
N GLU A 257 13.85 -3.68 -1.67
CA GLU A 257 15.29 -3.85 -1.90
C GLU A 257 15.56 -4.93 -2.96
N MET A 258 16.46 -4.65 -3.88
CA MET A 258 16.85 -5.48 -5.03
C MET A 258 15.73 -5.76 -6.07
N TYR A 259 14.59 -5.11 -5.95
CA TYR A 259 13.49 -5.29 -6.89
C TYR A 259 12.78 -3.96 -7.17
N ASP A 260 13.35 -3.19 -8.10
CA ASP A 260 12.85 -1.87 -8.48
C ASP A 260 11.52 -1.96 -9.25
N ARG A 261 10.67 -0.96 -9.06
CA ARG A 261 9.50 -0.80 -9.90
C ARG A 261 9.91 -0.34 -11.31
N LYS A 262 9.13 -0.74 -12.30
CA LYS A 262 9.43 -0.47 -13.71
C LYS A 262 8.82 0.81 -14.25
N THR A 263 7.86 1.39 -13.55
CA THR A 263 7.13 2.60 -13.97
C THR A 263 6.83 3.47 -12.75
N LEU A 264 6.62 4.77 -13.01
CA LEU A 264 6.12 5.71 -12.01
C LEU A 264 4.59 5.74 -11.94
N SER A 265 3.90 5.06 -12.85
CA SER A 265 2.43 5.06 -12.89
C SER A 265 1.83 4.33 -11.67
N LEU A 266 0.64 4.76 -11.28
CA LEU A 266 -0.16 3.99 -10.34
C LEU A 266 -0.48 2.59 -10.90
N PRO A 267 -0.69 1.58 -10.05
CA PRO A 267 -1.34 0.35 -10.46
C PRO A 267 -2.66 0.64 -11.19
N ALA A 268 -2.95 -0.13 -12.26
CA ALA A 268 -4.16 0.09 -13.04
C ALA A 268 -5.45 -0.05 -12.19
N HIS A 269 -5.43 -0.96 -11.22
CA HIS A 269 -6.52 -1.12 -10.25
C HIS A 269 -6.74 0.15 -9.43
N ASP A 270 -5.68 0.78 -8.92
CA ASP A 270 -5.76 1.98 -8.10
C ASP A 270 -6.29 3.19 -8.88
N SER A 271 -5.83 3.38 -10.13
CA SER A 271 -6.35 4.43 -11.01
C SER A 271 -7.83 4.19 -11.35
N ALA A 272 -8.22 2.93 -11.62
CA ALA A 272 -9.61 2.58 -11.89
C ALA A 272 -10.51 2.80 -10.67
N LEU A 273 -10.03 2.42 -9.47
CA LEU A 273 -10.73 2.66 -8.21
C LEU A 273 -10.93 4.15 -7.95
N ALA A 274 -9.86 4.95 -8.06
CA ALA A 274 -9.93 6.40 -7.88
C ALA A 274 -10.95 7.05 -8.81
N LYS A 275 -10.97 6.67 -10.07
CA LYS A 275 -11.92 7.17 -11.08
C LYS A 275 -13.36 6.74 -10.80
N ALA A 276 -13.58 5.48 -10.42
CA ALA A 276 -14.90 4.96 -10.10
C ALA A 276 -15.49 5.63 -8.86
N VAL A 277 -14.69 5.82 -7.81
CA VAL A 277 -15.09 6.50 -6.58
C VAL A 277 -15.42 7.96 -6.85
N TYR A 278 -14.56 8.71 -7.55
CA TYR A 278 -14.84 10.09 -7.92
C TYR A 278 -16.15 10.22 -8.72
N SER A 279 -16.39 9.30 -9.65
CA SER A 279 -17.63 9.29 -10.45
C SER A 279 -18.87 8.99 -9.59
N ALA A 280 -18.71 8.22 -8.53
CA ALA A 280 -19.79 7.87 -7.61
C ALA A 280 -20.06 8.97 -6.56
N ASN A 281 -19.00 9.60 -6.07
CA ASN A 281 -19.05 10.69 -5.08
C ASN A 281 -17.86 11.63 -5.27
N ASN A 282 -18.13 12.85 -5.73
CA ASN A 282 -17.08 13.84 -5.96
C ASN A 282 -16.56 14.53 -4.69
N LYS A 283 -17.10 14.22 -3.52
CA LYS A 283 -16.56 14.64 -2.21
C LYS A 283 -15.54 13.61 -1.72
N CYS A 284 -14.46 13.41 -2.46
CA CYS A 284 -13.47 12.41 -2.17
C CYS A 284 -12.06 13.00 -1.98
N VAL A 285 -11.30 12.36 -1.10
CA VAL A 285 -9.89 12.65 -0.82
C VAL A 285 -9.08 11.43 -1.24
N MET A 286 -8.09 11.62 -2.10
CA MET A 286 -7.14 10.56 -2.44
C MET A 286 -5.97 10.60 -1.46
N ALA A 287 -5.80 9.52 -0.70
CA ALA A 287 -4.67 9.26 0.18
C ALA A 287 -3.65 8.40 -0.58
N VAL A 288 -2.53 8.99 -0.95
CA VAL A 288 -1.41 8.28 -1.56
C VAL A 288 -0.47 7.82 -0.45
N VAL A 289 -0.57 6.55 -0.06
CA VAL A 289 0.25 5.92 0.98
C VAL A 289 1.41 5.21 0.31
N SER A 290 2.58 5.84 0.31
CA SER A 290 3.68 5.32 -0.49
C SER A 290 5.04 5.80 0.00
N SER A 291 6.05 4.94 -0.13
CA SER A 291 7.46 5.30 0.05
C SER A 291 8.04 6.08 -1.16
N TYR A 292 7.29 6.15 -2.27
CA TYR A 292 7.79 6.66 -3.56
C TYR A 292 6.83 7.63 -4.22
N PRO A 293 7.35 8.53 -5.11
CA PRO A 293 6.52 9.34 -5.99
C PRO A 293 5.74 8.48 -7.00
N PHE A 294 4.54 8.91 -7.35
CA PHE A 294 3.76 8.37 -8.46
C PHE A 294 3.46 9.45 -9.51
N SER A 295 3.37 9.04 -10.77
CA SER A 295 2.82 9.87 -11.84
C SER A 295 1.30 9.85 -11.77
N ILE A 296 0.73 10.76 -10.98
CA ILE A 296 -0.73 10.89 -10.79
C ILE A 296 -1.29 12.04 -11.64
N CYS A 297 -0.84 12.12 -12.90
CA CYS A 297 -1.20 13.24 -13.79
C CYS A 297 -2.69 13.32 -14.08
N GLU A 298 -3.36 12.17 -14.26
CA GLU A 298 -4.80 12.14 -14.52
C GLU A 298 -5.58 12.40 -13.22
N GLU A 299 -5.20 11.77 -12.12
CA GLU A 299 -5.88 11.86 -10.84
C GLU A 299 -5.88 13.30 -10.30
N GLN A 300 -4.78 14.02 -10.46
CA GLN A 300 -4.73 15.42 -10.04
C GLN A 300 -5.67 16.35 -10.83
N GLU A 301 -6.11 15.96 -12.03
CA GLU A 301 -7.03 16.80 -12.81
C GLU A 301 -8.46 16.78 -12.21
N TYR A 302 -8.89 15.62 -11.71
CA TYR A 302 -10.26 15.46 -11.23
C TYR A 302 -10.39 15.33 -9.70
N MET A 303 -9.40 14.76 -8.99
CA MET A 303 -9.50 14.59 -7.53
C MET A 303 -9.55 15.92 -6.80
N PRO A 304 -10.58 16.18 -5.97
CA PRO A 304 -10.71 17.47 -5.28
C PRO A 304 -9.62 17.70 -4.23
N ALA A 305 -9.19 16.66 -3.53
CA ALA A 305 -8.07 16.73 -2.60
C ALA A 305 -7.17 15.50 -2.70
N ILE A 306 -5.87 15.73 -2.53
CA ILE A 306 -4.85 14.68 -2.56
C ILE A 306 -3.89 14.90 -1.41
N ILE A 307 -3.73 13.88 -0.58
CA ILE A 307 -2.76 13.86 0.53
C ILE A 307 -1.77 12.73 0.26
N TYR A 308 -0.50 13.06 0.29
CA TYR A 308 0.59 12.10 0.28
C TYR A 308 1.08 11.85 1.70
N THR A 309 1.24 10.60 2.05
CA THR A 309 1.87 10.15 3.30
C THR A 309 2.79 8.98 3.02
N THR A 310 3.90 8.90 3.77
CA THR A 310 4.70 7.68 3.79
C THR A 310 4.04 6.61 4.67
N HIS A 311 4.67 5.43 4.78
CA HIS A 311 4.31 4.42 5.78
C HIS A 311 4.79 4.90 7.16
N ALA A 312 4.00 5.74 7.81
CA ALA A 312 4.42 6.58 8.94
C ALA A 312 4.40 5.87 10.31
N GLY A 313 4.40 4.54 10.32
CA GLY A 313 4.44 3.75 11.55
C GLY A 313 3.11 3.68 12.30
N PRO A 314 3.12 3.33 13.60
CA PRO A 314 1.92 2.97 14.36
C PRO A 314 0.90 4.08 14.54
N GLU A 315 1.28 5.34 14.38
CA GLU A 315 0.40 6.50 14.52
C GLU A 315 -0.15 7.05 13.20
N LEU A 316 0.08 6.35 12.07
CA LEU A 316 -0.35 6.80 10.75
C LEU A 316 -1.85 7.17 10.71
N GLY A 317 -2.71 6.27 11.17
CA GLY A 317 -4.17 6.47 11.09
C GLY A 317 -4.65 7.63 11.94
N ASN A 318 -4.16 7.70 13.15
CA ASN A 318 -4.48 8.80 14.06
C ASN A 318 -4.05 10.16 13.49
N ALA A 319 -2.82 10.25 12.98
CA ALA A 319 -2.30 11.48 12.38
C ALA A 319 -3.10 11.86 11.12
N PHE A 320 -3.45 10.87 10.30
CA PHE A 320 -4.26 11.09 9.10
C PHE A 320 -5.65 11.63 9.45
N ALA A 321 -6.30 11.07 10.47
CA ALA A 321 -7.60 11.55 10.95
C ALA A 321 -7.54 12.99 11.48
N ASP A 322 -6.46 13.38 12.16
CA ASP A 322 -6.27 14.78 12.60
C ASP A 322 -6.14 15.75 11.43
N VAL A 323 -5.40 15.34 10.37
CA VAL A 323 -5.27 16.16 9.16
C VAL A 323 -6.61 16.28 8.46
N ILE A 324 -7.31 15.17 8.21
CA ILE A 324 -8.60 15.17 7.50
C ILE A 324 -9.66 16.02 8.22
N SER A 325 -9.70 15.98 9.54
CA SER A 325 -10.67 16.73 10.34
C SER A 325 -10.28 18.20 10.61
N GLY A 326 -9.10 18.63 10.15
CA GLY A 326 -8.59 19.98 10.39
C GLY A 326 -8.06 20.26 11.79
N ARG A 327 -7.93 19.24 12.65
CA ARG A 327 -7.28 19.36 13.97
C ARG A 327 -5.79 19.65 13.83
N TYR A 328 -5.20 19.22 12.73
CA TYR A 328 -3.85 19.56 12.33
C TYR A 328 -3.81 20.08 10.91
N SER A 329 -3.22 21.25 10.69
CA SER A 329 -3.01 21.78 9.35
C SER A 329 -1.80 21.10 8.70
N PRO A 330 -1.92 20.49 7.50
CA PRO A 330 -0.82 19.85 6.83
C PRO A 330 0.40 20.78 6.71
N ALA A 331 1.56 20.31 7.12
CA ALA A 331 2.80 21.09 7.12
C ALA A 331 3.93 20.42 6.31
N GLY A 332 3.76 19.17 5.91
CA GLY A 332 4.75 18.41 5.16
C GLY A 332 5.07 19.04 3.81
N ARG A 333 6.32 18.81 3.35
CA ARG A 333 6.80 19.23 2.05
C ARG A 333 7.48 18.06 1.36
N LEU A 334 7.30 17.95 0.05
CA LEU A 334 7.94 16.90 -0.73
C LEU A 334 9.46 17.00 -0.63
N ALA A 335 10.08 15.90 -0.23
CA ALA A 335 11.54 15.75 -0.17
C ALA A 335 12.13 15.27 -1.52
N GLN A 336 11.32 15.17 -2.57
CA GLN A 336 11.71 14.68 -3.88
C GLN A 336 10.94 15.44 -4.96
N THR A 337 11.52 15.50 -6.16
CA THR A 337 10.81 15.94 -7.37
C THR A 337 9.90 14.82 -7.84
N TRP A 338 8.61 15.10 -8.05
CA TRP A 338 7.67 14.17 -8.67
C TRP A 338 7.58 14.46 -10.16
N TYR A 339 8.01 13.51 -10.97
CA TYR A 339 7.99 13.61 -12.42
C TYR A 339 6.62 13.21 -12.98
N LYS A 340 6.30 13.70 -14.17
CA LYS A 340 5.03 13.34 -14.84
C LYS A 340 5.09 11.97 -15.49
N SER A 341 6.29 11.50 -15.83
CA SER A 341 6.49 10.21 -16.46
C SER A 341 7.93 9.74 -16.25
N GLU A 342 8.13 8.43 -16.23
CA GLU A 342 9.46 7.80 -16.28
C GLU A 342 10.26 8.17 -17.54
N TYR A 343 9.59 8.53 -18.63
CA TYR A 343 10.26 8.97 -19.87
C TYR A 343 10.98 10.33 -19.74
N GLU A 344 10.75 11.05 -18.67
CA GLU A 344 11.48 12.28 -18.32
C GLU A 344 12.77 11.98 -17.56
N LEU A 345 13.03 10.72 -17.20
CA LEU A 345 14.18 10.29 -16.44
C LEU A 345 15.26 9.71 -17.35
N ALA A 346 16.52 9.91 -16.96
CA ALA A 346 17.63 9.18 -17.56
C ALA A 346 17.55 7.67 -17.20
N PRO A 347 18.21 6.79 -17.98
CA PRO A 347 18.35 5.40 -17.59
C PRO A 347 18.89 5.26 -16.17
N ILE A 348 18.41 4.25 -15.44
CA ILE A 348 18.70 4.08 -14.00
C ILE A 348 20.21 3.95 -13.69
N GLU A 349 21.01 3.52 -14.66
CA GLU A 349 22.47 3.42 -14.54
C GLU A 349 23.19 4.76 -14.71
N CYS A 350 22.49 5.83 -15.11
CA CYS A 350 23.06 7.15 -15.33
C CYS A 350 23.04 7.98 -14.04
N TYR A 351 24.15 7.96 -13.30
CA TYR A 351 24.26 8.67 -12.01
C TYR A 351 24.71 10.12 -12.11
N ASN A 352 25.08 10.62 -13.30
CA ASN A 352 25.49 12.02 -13.47
C ASN A 352 24.26 12.92 -13.57
N ILE A 353 23.82 13.44 -12.42
CA ILE A 353 22.62 14.29 -12.32
C ILE A 353 22.74 15.63 -13.06
N ILE A 354 23.96 16.09 -13.32
CA ILE A 354 24.20 17.37 -14.04
C ILE A 354 24.01 17.18 -15.54
N GLU A 355 24.65 16.17 -16.12
CA GLU A 355 24.56 15.87 -17.54
C GLU A 355 23.17 15.39 -17.96
N ASN A 356 22.46 14.76 -17.06
CA ASN A 356 21.13 14.19 -17.32
C ASN A 356 19.99 15.11 -16.84
N ASP A 357 20.28 16.34 -16.44
CA ASP A 357 19.29 17.32 -15.94
C ASP A 357 18.35 16.73 -14.86
N MET A 358 18.91 16.00 -13.88
CA MET A 358 18.12 15.27 -12.88
C MET A 358 17.97 16.04 -11.58
N THR A 359 16.99 15.63 -10.77
CA THR A 359 16.65 16.15 -9.45
C THR A 359 16.19 17.60 -9.44
N TYR A 360 15.79 18.11 -8.28
CA TYR A 360 15.38 19.50 -8.10
C TYR A 360 16.46 20.53 -8.44
N LEU A 361 17.73 20.11 -8.45
CA LEU A 361 18.85 21.00 -8.74
C LEU A 361 19.02 21.31 -10.23
N TYR A 362 18.79 20.32 -11.09
CA TYR A 362 19.17 20.43 -12.52
C TYR A 362 18.01 20.16 -13.48
N TYR A 363 16.90 19.57 -13.01
CA TYR A 363 15.76 19.30 -13.88
C TYR A 363 15.16 20.59 -14.43
N ARG A 364 15.12 20.69 -15.75
CA ARG A 364 14.66 21.89 -16.48
C ARG A 364 13.23 21.80 -16.97
N GLY A 365 12.61 20.63 -16.87
CA GLY A 365 11.22 20.42 -17.23
C GLY A 365 10.27 21.02 -16.18
N LYS A 366 8.98 20.84 -16.43
CA LYS A 366 7.93 21.18 -15.46
C LYS A 366 7.50 19.90 -14.73
N PRO A 367 7.94 19.67 -13.49
CA PRO A 367 7.57 18.47 -12.76
C PRO A 367 6.07 18.43 -12.49
N LEU A 368 5.55 17.25 -12.13
CA LEU A 368 4.20 17.11 -11.58
C LEU A 368 4.07 17.91 -10.29
N TYR A 369 4.98 17.65 -9.35
CA TYR A 369 5.17 18.46 -8.14
C TYR A 369 6.68 18.72 -7.93
N PRO A 370 7.09 19.97 -7.69
CA PRO A 370 8.49 20.26 -7.41
C PRO A 370 8.89 19.83 -5.99
N PHE A 371 10.19 19.64 -5.79
CA PHE A 371 10.78 19.53 -4.45
C PHE A 371 10.32 20.69 -3.56
N GLY A 372 9.99 20.42 -2.31
CA GLY A 372 9.51 21.43 -1.38
C GLY A 372 8.02 21.79 -1.52
N TYR A 373 7.31 21.19 -2.47
CA TYR A 373 5.88 21.45 -2.66
C TYR A 373 5.04 20.87 -1.51
N GLY A 374 3.99 21.58 -1.14
CA GLY A 374 2.97 21.20 -0.21
C GLY A 374 2.08 22.39 0.13
N LEU A 375 0.80 22.12 0.29
CA LEU A 375 -0.22 23.09 0.70
C LEU A 375 -0.48 22.98 2.21
N SER A 376 -1.23 23.93 2.73
CA SER A 376 -1.75 23.89 4.10
C SER A 376 -3.16 24.49 4.15
N TYR A 377 -3.86 24.34 5.26
CA TYR A 377 -5.14 25.01 5.47
C TYR A 377 -4.98 26.50 5.77
N ALA A 378 -3.77 26.93 6.18
CA ALA A 378 -3.46 28.32 6.41
C ALA A 378 -3.31 29.09 5.10
N ARG A 379 -3.85 30.29 5.06
CA ARG A 379 -3.64 31.24 3.96
C ARG A 379 -2.54 32.21 4.37
N PHE A 380 -1.57 32.42 3.49
CA PHE A 380 -0.47 33.35 3.68
C PHE A 380 -0.61 34.51 2.69
N GLU A 381 -0.68 35.73 3.21
CA GLU A 381 -0.63 36.92 2.39
C GLU A 381 0.73 37.61 2.57
N SER A 382 1.44 37.82 1.46
CA SER A 382 2.67 38.60 1.48
C SER A 382 2.31 40.08 1.46
N VAL A 383 2.68 40.79 2.53
CA VAL A 383 2.48 42.23 2.65
C VAL A 383 3.82 42.96 2.70
N SER A 384 3.89 44.13 2.06
CA SER A 384 5.07 44.99 2.16
C SER A 384 4.85 46.03 3.28
N TYR A 385 5.71 46.00 4.30
CA TYR A 385 5.74 47.04 5.33
C TYR A 385 6.82 48.05 4.99
N THR A 386 6.43 49.30 4.77
CA THR A 386 7.36 50.42 4.60
C THR A 386 7.86 50.97 5.94
N HIS A 387 7.27 50.58 7.07
CA HIS A 387 7.66 51.03 8.41
C HIS A 387 7.62 49.90 9.42
N LEU A 388 8.77 49.53 9.97
CA LEU A 388 8.89 48.80 11.23
C LEU A 388 8.69 49.82 12.36
N ARG A 389 7.61 49.72 13.12
CA ARG A 389 7.51 50.41 14.41
C ARG A 389 8.39 49.66 15.39
N ALA A 390 9.39 50.37 15.94
CA ALA A 390 10.21 49.93 17.06
C ALA A 390 9.38 49.77 18.33
#